data_cee8c892d81a1552d64379c2eab7703f
#
_entry.id   cee8c892d81a1552d64379c2eab7703f
#
_cell.length_a   1.000
_cell.length_b   1.000
_cell.length_c   1.000
_cell.angle_alpha   90.00
_cell.angle_beta   90.00
_cell.angle_gamma   90.00
#
_symmetry.space_group_name_H-M   'P 1'
#
loop_
_entity.id
_entity.type
_entity.pdbx_description
1 polymer ?
#
loop_
_entity_poly.entity_id
_entity_poly.type
_entity_poly.pdbx_seq_one_letter_code
_entity_poly.pdbx_strand_id
1 'polypeptide(L)'
;MLTKRIIPCLDIKNGRTVKGVNFVDLKDAGDPVELAKKYAETGADELVFLDISATEERRATLIDLVRKVAAAINIPFTVGGGISSVADVDILLRNGADKISINSSAVKNPDLINEIASKYGSQCVVVAIDAKQIDGEWLVHLVGGKVPTELNLFDWAKEVEQRGAGEILFTSMNNDGTKNGFANEALAKLSEIVNIPIIASGGAGTMEHFAETFINGKADAALAASVFHYQEIEIPELKQFLKNQNILVRL
;
A
#
# COMPACT_ATOMS: atom_id res chain seq x y z
N MET A 1 -6.35 -21.28 6.34
CA MET A 1 -5.64 -20.44 5.34
C MET A 1 -6.36 -19.10 5.32
N LEU A 2 -5.66 -17.98 5.40
CA LEU A 2 -6.27 -16.64 5.36
C LEU A 2 -6.69 -16.29 3.94
N THR A 3 -7.76 -15.50 3.80
CA THR A 3 -8.21 -15.00 2.49
C THR A 3 -7.23 -13.96 1.95
N LYS A 4 -7.01 -13.96 0.64
CA LYS A 4 -6.22 -12.93 -0.05
C LYS A 4 -7.06 -11.65 -0.14
N ARG A 5 -6.39 -10.49 -0.03
CA ARG A 5 -7.05 -9.17 0.02
C ARG A 5 -6.81 -8.39 -1.26
N ILE A 6 -7.85 -7.72 -1.75
CA ILE A 6 -7.80 -6.78 -2.87
C ILE A 6 -7.91 -5.37 -2.30
N ILE A 7 -6.89 -4.55 -2.55
CA ILE A 7 -6.70 -3.25 -1.92
C ILE A 7 -6.60 -2.14 -2.98
N PRO A 8 -7.64 -1.34 -3.21
CA PRO A 8 -7.49 -0.11 -3.98
C PRO A 8 -6.61 0.90 -3.26
N CYS A 9 -5.75 1.60 -4.03
CA CYS A 9 -4.92 2.69 -3.52
C CYS A 9 -5.36 4.02 -4.13
N LEU A 10 -5.56 5.04 -3.30
CA LEU A 10 -5.87 6.40 -3.70
C LEU A 10 -4.68 7.31 -3.39
N ASP A 11 -4.01 7.80 -4.43
CA ASP A 11 -3.00 8.84 -4.31
C ASP A 11 -3.70 10.18 -4.11
N ILE A 12 -3.44 10.85 -2.99
CA ILE A 12 -4.10 12.10 -2.61
C ILE A 12 -3.15 13.28 -2.84
N LYS A 13 -3.64 14.28 -3.56
CA LYS A 13 -2.95 15.56 -3.74
C LYS A 13 -3.94 16.69 -3.57
N ASN A 14 -3.67 17.62 -2.65
CA ASN A 14 -4.56 18.75 -2.37
C ASN A 14 -6.01 18.35 -2.05
N GLY A 15 -6.22 17.25 -1.34
CA GLY A 15 -7.56 16.75 -0.99
C GLY A 15 -8.33 16.09 -2.15
N ARG A 16 -7.70 15.86 -3.29
CA ARG A 16 -8.29 15.16 -4.44
C ARG A 16 -7.53 13.88 -4.74
N THR A 17 -8.25 12.87 -5.22
CA THR A 17 -7.61 11.68 -5.77
C THR A 17 -6.97 12.01 -7.10
N VAL A 18 -5.71 11.65 -7.25
CA VAL A 18 -4.96 11.87 -8.49
C VAL A 18 -4.33 10.57 -8.96
N LYS A 19 -4.07 10.46 -10.27
CA LYS A 19 -3.31 9.35 -10.84
C LYS A 19 -2.40 9.83 -11.95
N GLY A 20 -1.17 9.32 -11.95
CA GLY A 20 -0.17 9.50 -12.98
C GLY A 20 0.73 8.28 -13.06
N VAL A 21 1.56 8.21 -14.10
CA VAL A 21 2.63 7.20 -14.20
C VAL A 21 3.85 7.74 -13.46
N ASN A 22 4.39 6.98 -12.52
CA ASN A 22 5.55 7.40 -11.70
C ASN A 22 5.38 8.79 -11.05
N PHE A 23 4.16 9.13 -10.62
CA PHE A 23 3.79 10.44 -10.04
C PHE A 23 4.01 11.66 -10.97
N VAL A 24 4.10 11.43 -12.28
CA VAL A 24 4.20 12.48 -13.32
C VAL A 24 2.85 12.59 -14.06
N ASP A 25 2.55 13.77 -14.61
CA ASP A 25 1.33 14.07 -15.34
C ASP A 25 0.04 13.66 -14.62
N LEU A 26 -0.06 14.05 -13.35
CA LEU A 26 -1.17 13.72 -12.46
C LEU A 26 -2.50 14.25 -13.01
N LYS A 27 -3.45 13.34 -13.24
CA LYS A 27 -4.83 13.66 -13.61
C LYS A 27 -5.73 13.49 -12.38
N ASP A 28 -6.75 14.32 -12.25
CA ASP A 28 -7.79 14.18 -11.25
C ASP A 28 -8.58 12.89 -11.51
N ALA A 29 -8.68 12.01 -10.53
CA ALA A 29 -9.40 10.75 -10.58
C ALA A 29 -10.74 10.79 -9.81
N GLY A 30 -11.06 11.93 -9.18
CA GLY A 30 -12.35 12.13 -8.50
C GLY A 30 -12.26 12.49 -7.02
N ASP A 31 -13.42 12.55 -6.38
CA ASP A 31 -13.55 12.78 -4.95
C ASP A 31 -13.12 11.54 -4.17
N PRO A 32 -12.17 11.65 -3.22
CA PRO A 32 -11.65 10.50 -2.49
C PRO A 32 -12.68 9.84 -1.57
N VAL A 33 -13.67 10.57 -1.03
CA VAL A 33 -14.71 10.01 -0.17
C VAL A 33 -15.68 9.17 -0.99
N GLU A 34 -16.11 9.68 -2.15
CA GLU A 34 -17.00 8.94 -3.06
C GLU A 34 -16.32 7.69 -3.63
N LEU A 35 -15.04 7.78 -3.98
CA LEU A 35 -14.27 6.62 -4.43
C LEU A 35 -14.10 5.57 -3.32
N ALA A 36 -13.79 6.00 -2.10
CA ALA A 36 -13.67 5.12 -0.96
C ALA A 36 -14.97 4.36 -0.70
N LYS A 37 -16.11 5.07 -0.72
CA LYS A 37 -17.44 4.48 -0.57
C LYS A 37 -17.73 3.47 -1.68
N LYS A 38 -17.49 3.85 -2.94
CA LYS A 38 -17.67 2.96 -4.09
C LYS A 38 -16.85 1.67 -3.91
N TYR A 39 -15.56 1.76 -3.53
CA TYR A 39 -14.72 0.59 -3.35
C TYR A 39 -15.18 -0.29 -2.20
N ALA A 40 -15.60 0.29 -1.08
CA ALA A 40 -16.16 -0.47 0.04
C ALA A 40 -17.44 -1.21 -0.38
N GLU A 41 -18.35 -0.55 -1.09
CA GLU A 41 -19.61 -1.13 -1.59
C GLU A 41 -19.39 -2.21 -2.67
N THR A 42 -18.33 -2.09 -3.46
CA THR A 42 -17.97 -3.09 -4.50
C THR A 42 -17.08 -4.21 -3.99
N GLY A 43 -16.84 -4.28 -2.67
CA GLY A 43 -16.21 -5.43 -2.04
C GLY A 43 -14.68 -5.37 -1.97
N ALA A 44 -14.07 -4.21 -1.99
CA ALA A 44 -12.67 -4.07 -1.58
C ALA A 44 -12.48 -4.60 -0.16
N ASP A 45 -11.33 -5.22 0.13
CA ASP A 45 -11.06 -5.78 1.45
C ASP A 45 -10.49 -4.75 2.41
N GLU A 46 -9.73 -3.79 1.89
CA GLU A 46 -9.11 -2.65 2.58
C GLU A 46 -8.95 -1.48 1.60
N LEU A 47 -8.66 -0.29 2.12
CA LEU A 47 -8.25 0.87 1.32
C LEU A 47 -6.90 1.41 1.80
N VAL A 48 -6.11 1.94 0.87
CA VAL A 48 -4.88 2.68 1.17
C VAL A 48 -4.99 4.09 0.60
N PHE A 49 -4.71 5.09 1.42
CA PHE A 49 -4.54 6.49 1.02
C PHE A 49 -3.08 6.89 1.17
N LEU A 50 -2.50 7.41 0.11
CA LEU A 50 -1.14 7.94 0.12
C LEU A 50 -1.18 9.44 -0.17
N ASP A 51 -0.91 10.27 0.83
CA ASP A 51 -0.71 11.70 0.61
C ASP A 51 0.65 11.93 -0.04
N ILE A 52 0.62 12.25 -1.33
CA ILE A 52 1.82 12.52 -2.14
C ILE A 52 2.24 13.99 -2.12
N SER A 53 1.53 14.83 -1.36
CA SER A 53 1.75 16.27 -1.29
C SER A 53 2.17 16.77 0.11
N ALA A 54 2.59 15.87 1.00
CA ALA A 54 2.78 16.15 2.41
C ALA A 54 3.65 17.38 2.69
N THR A 55 2.98 18.49 3.02
CA THR A 55 3.53 19.70 3.63
C THR A 55 2.75 20.00 4.91
N GLU A 56 3.33 20.72 5.86
CA GLU A 56 2.66 21.04 7.14
C GLU A 56 1.29 21.72 6.95
N GLU A 57 1.17 22.65 6.01
CA GLU A 57 -0.08 23.38 5.72
C GLU A 57 -1.21 22.47 5.21
N ARG A 58 -0.87 21.31 4.63
CA ARG A 58 -1.84 20.37 4.05
C ARG A 58 -2.26 19.27 5.01
N ARG A 59 -1.59 19.15 6.15
CA ARG A 59 -1.91 18.13 7.16
C ARG A 59 -3.33 18.26 7.71
N ALA A 60 -3.83 19.48 7.93
CA ALA A 60 -5.20 19.70 8.37
C ALA A 60 -6.24 19.20 7.36
N THR A 61 -5.98 19.42 6.06
CA THR A 61 -6.84 18.91 4.97
C THR A 61 -6.87 17.39 4.93
N LEU A 62 -5.72 16.74 5.13
CA LEU A 62 -5.64 15.28 5.19
C LEU A 62 -6.41 14.72 6.39
N ILE A 63 -6.30 15.33 7.57
CA ILE A 63 -7.02 14.88 8.78
C ILE A 63 -8.53 14.98 8.59
N ASP A 64 -9.04 16.08 8.02
CA ASP A 64 -10.47 16.23 7.72
C ASP A 64 -10.94 15.17 6.70
N LEU A 65 -10.12 14.90 5.67
CA LEU A 65 -10.39 13.86 4.70
C LEU A 65 -10.43 12.46 5.34
N VAL A 66 -9.44 12.13 6.18
CA VAL A 66 -9.39 10.84 6.92
C VAL A 66 -10.67 10.64 7.73
N ARG A 67 -11.13 11.68 8.44
CA ARG A 67 -12.37 11.60 9.22
C ARG A 67 -13.60 11.37 8.35
N LYS A 68 -13.69 12.04 7.21
CA LYS A 68 -14.81 11.88 6.26
C LYS A 68 -14.84 10.48 5.66
N VAL A 69 -13.68 9.96 5.27
CA VAL A 69 -13.56 8.61 4.71
C VAL A 69 -13.90 7.56 5.76
N ALA A 70 -13.33 7.65 6.96
CA ALA A 70 -13.60 6.72 8.05
C ALA A 70 -15.11 6.67 8.43
N ALA A 71 -15.82 7.80 8.31
CA ALA A 71 -17.27 7.85 8.53
C ALA A 71 -18.08 7.25 7.37
N ALA A 72 -17.51 7.11 6.18
CA ALA A 72 -18.20 6.68 4.97
C ALA A 72 -18.01 5.20 4.62
N ILE A 73 -17.01 4.53 5.20
CA ILE A 73 -16.65 3.14 4.88
C ILE A 73 -16.67 2.26 6.13
N ASN A 74 -16.77 0.94 5.91
CA ASN A 74 -16.76 -0.09 6.96
C ASN A 74 -15.68 -1.16 6.74
N ILE A 75 -14.68 -0.86 5.93
CA ILE A 75 -13.51 -1.71 5.68
C ILE A 75 -12.25 -1.05 6.23
N PRO A 76 -11.19 -1.82 6.56
CA PRO A 76 -9.95 -1.27 7.09
C PRO A 76 -9.34 -0.21 6.18
N PHE A 77 -8.80 0.83 6.80
CA PHE A 77 -8.32 2.02 6.13
C PHE A 77 -6.90 2.37 6.58
N THR A 78 -5.95 2.31 5.65
CA THR A 78 -4.54 2.65 5.87
C THR A 78 -4.24 4.04 5.31
N VAL A 79 -3.59 4.87 6.09
CA VAL A 79 -3.14 6.22 5.68
C VAL A 79 -1.63 6.28 5.66
N GLY A 80 -1.05 6.74 4.54
CA GLY A 80 0.37 6.97 4.36
C GLY A 80 0.68 8.35 3.79
N GLY A 81 1.97 8.69 3.78
CA GLY A 81 2.47 9.98 3.28
C GLY A 81 2.74 10.98 4.41
N GLY A 82 3.98 11.49 4.44
CA GLY A 82 4.40 12.56 5.36
C GLY A 82 4.40 12.23 6.85
N ILE A 83 4.19 10.98 7.24
CA ILE A 83 4.22 10.54 8.64
C ILE A 83 5.67 10.41 9.10
N SER A 84 6.05 11.14 10.14
CA SER A 84 7.44 11.21 10.60
C SER A 84 7.61 11.12 12.12
N SER A 85 6.52 11.04 12.86
CA SER A 85 6.54 10.99 14.32
C SER A 85 5.37 10.18 14.88
N VAL A 86 5.49 9.71 16.12
CA VAL A 86 4.41 9.06 16.87
C VAL A 86 3.21 10.00 17.07
N ALA A 87 3.44 11.33 17.13
CA ALA A 87 2.37 12.32 17.23
C ALA A 87 1.53 12.37 15.95
N ASP A 88 2.15 12.25 14.76
CA ASP A 88 1.42 12.17 13.50
C ASP A 88 0.51 10.94 13.47
N VAL A 89 1.03 9.81 13.93
CA VAL A 89 0.29 8.55 14.03
C VAL A 89 -0.91 8.68 14.98
N ASP A 90 -0.71 9.26 16.17
CA ASP A 90 -1.79 9.46 17.15
C ASP A 90 -2.95 10.26 16.55
N ILE A 91 -2.63 11.32 15.81
CA ILE A 91 -3.64 12.16 15.16
C ILE A 91 -4.43 11.35 14.11
N LEU A 92 -3.76 10.59 13.25
CA LEU A 92 -4.43 9.83 12.18
C LEU A 92 -5.31 8.71 12.74
N LEU A 93 -4.81 7.92 13.71
CA LEU A 93 -5.58 6.85 14.33
C LEU A 93 -6.80 7.39 15.10
N ARG A 94 -6.67 8.49 15.84
CA ARG A 94 -7.81 9.15 16.51
C ARG A 94 -8.84 9.73 15.56
N ASN A 95 -8.49 9.98 14.31
CA ASN A 95 -9.41 10.48 13.28
C ASN A 95 -9.97 9.38 12.37
N GLY A 96 -9.71 8.10 12.69
CA GLY A 96 -10.39 6.96 12.10
C GLY A 96 -9.56 6.14 11.11
N ALA A 97 -8.25 6.39 10.96
CA ALA A 97 -7.37 5.45 10.29
C ALA A 97 -7.21 4.18 11.15
N ASP A 98 -7.26 3.01 10.55
CA ASP A 98 -7.02 1.73 11.23
C ASP A 98 -5.53 1.39 11.26
N LYS A 99 -4.81 1.76 10.20
CA LYS A 99 -3.37 1.53 10.01
C LYS A 99 -2.69 2.78 9.48
N ILE A 100 -1.41 2.88 9.71
CA ILE A 100 -0.56 3.91 9.12
C ILE A 100 0.53 3.26 8.27
N SER A 101 0.93 3.95 7.19
CA SER A 101 2.01 3.50 6.33
C SER A 101 3.17 4.49 6.36
N ILE A 102 4.35 4.00 6.74
CA ILE A 102 5.60 4.76 6.77
C ILE A 102 6.61 4.17 5.80
N ASN A 103 7.39 5.01 5.13
CA ASN A 103 8.42 4.61 4.18
C ASN A 103 9.75 5.31 4.54
N SER A 104 10.02 6.47 3.95
CA SER A 104 11.29 7.20 4.13
C SER A 104 11.61 7.58 5.58
N SER A 105 10.60 7.83 6.40
CA SER A 105 10.77 8.10 7.82
C SER A 105 11.27 6.87 8.59
N ALA A 106 10.78 5.67 8.23
CA ALA A 106 11.23 4.42 8.82
C ALA A 106 12.70 4.13 8.50
N VAL A 107 13.16 4.40 7.26
CA VAL A 107 14.58 4.22 6.90
C VAL A 107 15.46 5.24 7.58
N LYS A 108 15.01 6.50 7.70
CA LYS A 108 15.77 7.57 8.37
C LYS A 108 15.84 7.42 9.88
N ASN A 109 14.81 6.90 10.47
CA ASN A 109 14.69 6.64 11.92
C ASN A 109 13.97 5.29 12.13
N PRO A 110 14.70 4.16 12.09
CA PRO A 110 14.09 2.84 12.26
C PRO A 110 13.42 2.62 13.61
N ASP A 111 13.85 3.32 14.65
CA ASP A 111 13.24 3.24 15.98
C ASP A 111 11.80 3.74 16.01
N LEU A 112 11.39 4.55 15.03
CA LEU A 112 10.01 4.97 14.86
C LEU A 112 9.05 3.77 14.72
N ILE A 113 9.48 2.68 14.05
CA ILE A 113 8.69 1.45 13.93
C ILE A 113 8.44 0.86 15.32
N ASN A 114 9.50 0.74 16.14
CA ASN A 114 9.41 0.21 17.49
C ASN A 114 8.49 1.05 18.39
N GLU A 115 8.61 2.38 18.32
CA GLU A 115 7.80 3.32 19.09
C GLU A 115 6.31 3.20 18.74
N ILE A 116 5.98 3.15 17.46
CA ILE A 116 4.59 3.02 16.99
C ILE A 116 4.04 1.65 17.39
N ALA A 117 4.77 0.57 17.09
CA ALA A 117 4.34 -0.79 17.41
C ALA A 117 4.14 -1.01 18.90
N SER A 118 5.03 -0.47 19.75
CA SER A 118 4.90 -0.54 21.20
C SER A 118 3.68 0.19 21.74
N LYS A 119 3.32 1.33 21.12
CA LYS A 119 2.22 2.18 21.62
C LYS A 119 0.85 1.75 21.11
N TYR A 120 0.76 1.32 19.87
CA TYR A 120 -0.52 1.06 19.17
C TYR A 120 -0.69 -0.39 18.73
N GLY A 121 0.34 -1.22 18.84
CA GLY A 121 0.38 -2.59 18.35
C GLY A 121 0.91 -2.70 16.92
N SER A 122 1.57 -3.82 16.62
CA SER A 122 2.14 -4.09 15.29
C SER A 122 1.11 -4.02 14.18
N GLN A 123 -0.14 -4.42 14.43
CA GLN A 123 -1.23 -4.42 13.45
C GLN A 123 -1.54 -3.05 12.87
N CYS A 124 -1.14 -1.95 13.53
CA CYS A 124 -1.31 -0.59 13.03
C CYS A 124 -0.17 -0.13 12.11
N VAL A 125 0.94 -0.89 12.02
CA VAL A 125 2.17 -0.46 11.36
C VAL A 125 2.34 -1.17 10.03
N VAL A 126 2.18 -0.45 8.94
CA VAL A 126 2.55 -0.88 7.58
C VAL A 126 3.85 -0.18 7.21
N VAL A 127 4.90 -0.94 6.90
CA VAL A 127 6.12 -0.35 6.34
C VAL A 127 6.09 -0.48 4.82
N ALA A 128 5.97 0.65 4.14
CA ALA A 128 6.06 0.71 2.68
C ALA A 128 7.53 0.70 2.25
N ILE A 129 7.84 -0.14 1.27
CA ILE A 129 9.18 -0.31 0.72
C ILE A 129 9.09 -0.17 -0.80
N ASP A 130 9.53 0.97 -1.32
CA ASP A 130 9.73 1.14 -2.75
C ASP A 130 11.13 0.62 -3.08
N ALA A 131 11.22 -0.36 -3.98
CA ALA A 131 12.52 -0.88 -4.36
C ALA A 131 12.64 -1.07 -5.88
N LYS A 132 13.86 -0.94 -6.36
CA LYS A 132 14.22 -1.10 -7.77
C LYS A 132 15.29 -2.17 -7.91
N GLN A 133 15.12 -3.05 -8.89
CA GLN A 133 16.16 -4.01 -9.25
C GLN A 133 17.16 -3.34 -10.18
N ILE A 134 18.43 -3.32 -9.76
CA ILE A 134 19.57 -2.76 -10.48
C ILE A 134 20.68 -3.81 -10.44
N ASP A 135 21.17 -4.22 -11.59
CA ASP A 135 22.26 -5.23 -11.73
C ASP A 135 22.02 -6.52 -10.92
N GLY A 136 20.76 -6.95 -10.83
CA GLY A 136 20.34 -8.16 -10.11
C GLY A 136 20.06 -7.95 -8.61
N GLU A 137 20.38 -6.80 -8.05
CA GLU A 137 20.11 -6.46 -6.65
C GLU A 137 18.87 -5.58 -6.50
N TRP A 138 18.07 -5.84 -5.46
CA TRP A 138 16.92 -5.01 -5.11
C TRP A 138 17.33 -3.96 -4.08
N LEU A 139 17.34 -2.70 -4.48
CA LEU A 139 17.73 -1.57 -3.64
C LEU A 139 16.53 -0.69 -3.28
N VAL A 140 16.43 -0.33 -2.00
CA VAL A 140 15.37 0.53 -1.47
C VAL A 140 15.55 1.97 -1.97
N HIS A 141 14.43 2.60 -2.30
CA HIS A 141 14.37 4.00 -2.71
C HIS A 141 13.46 4.78 -1.75
N LEU A 142 13.77 6.04 -1.54
CA LEU A 142 13.05 6.96 -0.68
C LEU A 142 12.35 8.06 -1.50
N VAL A 143 11.46 8.78 -0.82
CA VAL A 143 10.79 9.99 -1.36
C VAL A 143 10.04 9.67 -2.66
N GLY A 144 9.19 8.62 -2.64
CA GLY A 144 8.45 8.18 -3.82
C GLY A 144 9.37 7.76 -4.96
N GLY A 145 10.43 7.02 -4.66
CA GLY A 145 11.36 6.46 -5.64
C GLY A 145 12.46 7.40 -6.12
N LYS A 146 12.50 8.66 -5.66
CA LYS A 146 13.42 9.70 -6.17
C LYS A 146 14.83 9.62 -5.62
N VAL A 147 15.02 9.04 -4.44
CA VAL A 147 16.32 9.00 -3.75
C VAL A 147 16.73 7.53 -3.59
N PRO A 148 17.72 7.06 -4.37
CA PRO A 148 18.27 5.71 -4.20
C PRO A 148 19.02 5.59 -2.87
N THR A 149 19.07 4.37 -2.34
CA THR A 149 19.90 4.01 -1.19
C THR A 149 20.75 2.78 -1.54
N GLU A 150 21.69 2.42 -0.67
CA GLU A 150 22.44 1.17 -0.74
C GLU A 150 21.77 0.04 0.07
N LEU A 151 20.59 0.31 0.64
CA LEU A 151 19.86 -0.63 1.50
C LEU A 151 19.23 -1.71 0.66
N ASN A 152 19.56 -2.98 0.96
CA ASN A 152 18.98 -4.13 0.28
C ASN A 152 17.53 -4.35 0.76
N LEU A 153 16.60 -4.62 -0.18
CA LEU A 153 15.19 -4.88 0.09
C LEU A 153 14.98 -5.98 1.14
N PHE A 154 15.69 -7.10 0.97
CA PHE A 154 15.46 -8.29 1.78
C PHE A 154 16.01 -8.14 3.21
N ASP A 155 17.13 -7.45 3.36
CA ASP A 155 17.69 -7.14 4.66
C ASP A 155 16.82 -6.13 5.41
N TRP A 156 16.32 -5.11 4.70
CA TRP A 156 15.39 -4.14 5.29
C TRP A 156 14.06 -4.78 5.67
N ALA A 157 13.53 -5.69 4.86
CA ALA A 157 12.29 -6.41 5.18
C ALA A 157 12.40 -7.20 6.49
N LYS A 158 13.54 -7.88 6.73
CA LYS A 158 13.79 -8.58 8.00
C LYS A 158 13.90 -7.59 9.17
N GLU A 159 14.59 -6.48 8.97
CA GLU A 159 14.76 -5.48 10.01
C GLU A 159 13.43 -4.86 10.42
N VAL A 160 12.57 -4.48 9.48
CA VAL A 160 11.26 -3.89 9.80
C VAL A 160 10.35 -4.87 10.55
N GLU A 161 10.36 -6.17 10.20
CA GLU A 161 9.64 -7.19 10.96
C GLU A 161 10.17 -7.28 12.40
N GLN A 162 11.49 -7.36 12.57
CA GLN A 162 12.12 -7.43 13.89
C GLN A 162 11.82 -6.21 14.77
N ARG A 163 11.62 -5.04 14.16
CA ARG A 163 11.25 -3.80 14.83
C ARG A 163 9.77 -3.70 15.16
N GLY A 164 8.96 -4.64 14.70
CA GLY A 164 7.54 -4.72 15.07
C GLY A 164 6.59 -4.20 14.00
N ALA A 165 7.00 -4.09 12.74
CA ALA A 165 6.06 -3.88 11.64
C ALA A 165 5.04 -5.03 11.61
N GLY A 166 3.77 -4.71 11.39
CA GLY A 166 2.70 -5.71 11.25
C GLY A 166 2.48 -6.14 9.82
N GLU A 167 2.97 -5.36 8.84
CA GLU A 167 2.75 -5.62 7.42
C GLU A 167 3.78 -4.89 6.56
N ILE A 168 4.16 -5.47 5.43
CA ILE A 168 5.02 -4.84 4.43
C ILE A 168 4.20 -4.53 3.18
N LEU A 169 4.24 -3.28 2.71
CA LEU A 169 3.73 -2.87 1.40
C LEU A 169 4.93 -2.73 0.45
N PHE A 170 5.18 -3.75 -0.36
CA PHE A 170 6.28 -3.75 -1.31
C PHE A 170 5.85 -3.24 -2.69
N THR A 171 6.43 -2.13 -3.14
CA THR A 171 6.25 -1.59 -4.49
C THR A 171 7.47 -1.84 -5.35
N SER A 172 7.30 -2.63 -6.42
CA SER A 172 8.33 -2.77 -7.46
C SER A 172 8.31 -1.55 -8.38
N MET A 173 9.36 -0.74 -8.31
CA MET A 173 9.51 0.41 -9.20
C MET A 173 9.76 0.03 -10.67
N ASN A 174 10.30 -1.17 -10.93
CA ASN A 174 10.46 -1.67 -12.29
C ASN A 174 9.13 -2.01 -12.94
N ASN A 175 8.14 -2.42 -12.15
CA ASN A 175 6.84 -2.85 -12.64
C ASN A 175 5.77 -1.76 -12.54
N ASP A 176 5.94 -0.76 -11.63
CA ASP A 176 4.92 0.25 -11.39
C ASP A 176 4.57 1.04 -12.64
N GLY A 177 3.25 1.11 -12.94
CA GLY A 177 2.70 1.76 -14.13
C GLY A 177 2.85 0.99 -15.44
N THR A 178 3.57 -0.15 -15.48
CA THR A 178 3.82 -0.91 -16.71
C THR A 178 2.66 -1.79 -17.15
N LYS A 179 1.80 -2.23 -16.22
CA LYS A 179 0.73 -3.23 -16.42
C LYS A 179 1.25 -4.61 -16.89
N ASN A 180 2.50 -4.95 -16.60
CA ASN A 180 3.17 -6.19 -17.03
C ASN A 180 3.24 -7.27 -15.94
N GLY A 181 2.45 -7.13 -14.88
CA GLY A 181 2.45 -8.03 -13.72
C GLY A 181 3.33 -7.55 -12.57
N PHE A 182 3.11 -8.13 -11.40
CA PHE A 182 3.85 -7.84 -10.19
C PHE A 182 5.25 -8.48 -10.20
N ALA A 183 6.14 -8.05 -9.31
CA ALA A 183 7.49 -8.62 -9.17
C ALA A 183 7.45 -9.95 -8.38
N ASN A 184 6.86 -10.99 -8.96
CA ASN A 184 6.53 -12.24 -8.29
C ASN A 184 7.75 -12.97 -7.69
N GLU A 185 8.92 -12.93 -8.34
CA GLU A 185 10.15 -13.52 -7.80
C GLU A 185 10.60 -12.85 -6.51
N ALA A 186 10.57 -11.51 -6.47
CA ALA A 186 10.93 -10.74 -5.27
C ALA A 186 9.91 -10.96 -4.15
N LEU A 187 8.61 -10.99 -4.47
CA LEU A 187 7.53 -11.28 -3.52
C LEU A 187 7.66 -12.67 -2.91
N ALA A 188 7.92 -13.69 -3.72
CA ALA A 188 8.14 -15.06 -3.24
C ALA A 188 9.32 -15.11 -2.27
N LYS A 189 10.45 -14.47 -2.62
CA LYS A 189 11.61 -14.40 -1.74
C LYS A 189 11.33 -13.62 -0.44
N LEU A 190 10.55 -12.54 -0.49
CA LEU A 190 10.09 -11.86 0.71
C LEU A 190 9.26 -12.77 1.61
N SER A 191 8.31 -13.53 1.02
CA SER A 191 7.44 -14.45 1.77
C SER A 191 8.18 -15.61 2.43
N GLU A 192 9.40 -15.92 2.01
CA GLU A 192 10.26 -16.96 2.60
C GLU A 192 11.06 -16.43 3.81
N ILE A 193 11.29 -15.12 3.88
CA ILE A 193 12.21 -14.52 4.86
C ILE A 193 11.54 -13.73 5.96
N VAL A 194 10.26 -13.36 5.79
CA VAL A 194 9.44 -12.69 6.82
C VAL A 194 8.16 -13.48 7.06
N ASN A 195 7.59 -13.34 8.28
CA ASN A 195 6.36 -14.01 8.70
C ASN A 195 5.15 -13.06 8.72
N ILE A 196 5.38 -11.76 8.56
CA ILE A 196 4.30 -10.76 8.49
C ILE A 196 3.72 -10.68 7.07
N PRO A 197 2.44 -10.33 6.91
CA PRO A 197 1.79 -10.21 5.62
C PRO A 197 2.50 -9.27 4.65
N ILE A 198 2.47 -9.63 3.37
CA ILE A 198 3.06 -8.84 2.28
C ILE A 198 1.96 -8.38 1.34
N ILE A 199 1.89 -7.07 1.14
CA ILE A 199 1.03 -6.42 0.13
C ILE A 199 1.89 -6.19 -1.12
N ALA A 200 1.51 -6.82 -2.24
CA ALA A 200 2.15 -6.60 -3.53
C ALA A 200 1.65 -5.30 -4.17
N SER A 201 2.56 -4.48 -4.68
CA SER A 201 2.26 -3.23 -5.37
C SER A 201 3.17 -3.01 -6.58
N GLY A 202 2.61 -2.37 -7.61
CA GLY A 202 3.29 -2.06 -8.88
C GLY A 202 3.19 -3.18 -9.90
N GLY A 203 2.58 -2.87 -11.08
CA GLY A 203 2.52 -3.76 -12.23
C GLY A 203 1.16 -4.40 -12.55
N ALA A 204 0.13 -4.18 -11.74
CA ALA A 204 -1.21 -4.70 -12.01
C ALA A 204 -1.74 -4.23 -13.39
N GLY A 205 -2.20 -5.17 -14.22
CA GLY A 205 -2.72 -4.89 -15.55
C GLY A 205 -3.90 -5.76 -15.94
N THR A 206 -3.88 -7.04 -15.60
CA THR A 206 -4.97 -8.00 -15.88
C THR A 206 -5.35 -8.81 -14.64
N MET A 207 -6.46 -9.53 -14.66
CA MET A 207 -6.88 -10.39 -13.54
C MET A 207 -5.91 -11.52 -13.29
N GLU A 208 -5.26 -12.02 -14.33
CA GLU A 208 -4.23 -13.06 -14.25
C GLU A 208 -3.04 -12.61 -13.41
N HIS A 209 -2.62 -11.35 -13.52
CA HIS A 209 -1.54 -10.81 -12.71
C HIS A 209 -1.81 -10.91 -11.21
N PHE A 210 -3.09 -10.72 -10.78
CA PHE A 210 -3.49 -10.92 -9.39
C PHE A 210 -3.43 -12.40 -8.99
N ALA A 211 -3.89 -13.31 -9.87
CA ALA A 211 -3.78 -14.74 -9.59
C ALA A 211 -2.32 -15.18 -9.47
N GLU A 212 -1.46 -14.77 -10.40
CA GLU A 212 -0.03 -15.08 -10.39
C GLU A 212 0.67 -14.56 -9.13
N THR A 213 0.36 -13.33 -8.69
CA THR A 213 1.00 -12.78 -7.49
C THR A 213 0.60 -13.53 -6.23
N PHE A 214 -0.61 -14.10 -6.16
CA PHE A 214 -1.04 -14.93 -5.03
C PHE A 214 -0.48 -16.34 -5.10
N ILE A 215 -0.37 -16.93 -6.29
CA ILE A 215 0.10 -18.32 -6.48
C ILE A 215 1.63 -18.37 -6.47
N ASN A 216 2.28 -17.57 -7.32
CA ASN A 216 3.73 -17.59 -7.54
C ASN A 216 4.46 -16.63 -6.61
N GLY A 217 3.93 -15.39 -6.46
CA GLY A 217 4.51 -14.37 -5.60
C GLY A 217 4.26 -14.58 -4.10
N LYS A 218 3.30 -15.47 -3.74
CA LYS A 218 2.92 -15.77 -2.34
C LYS A 218 2.41 -14.56 -1.54
N ALA A 219 2.11 -13.45 -2.19
CA ALA A 219 1.60 -12.25 -1.52
C ALA A 219 0.30 -12.54 -0.75
N ASP A 220 0.05 -11.79 0.33
CA ASP A 220 -1.17 -11.91 1.14
C ASP A 220 -2.24 -10.91 0.71
N ALA A 221 -1.82 -9.85 0.04
CA ALA A 221 -2.69 -8.86 -0.57
C ALA A 221 -2.09 -8.32 -1.87
N ALA A 222 -2.94 -7.80 -2.74
CA ALA A 222 -2.55 -7.09 -3.95
C ALA A 222 -3.18 -5.69 -3.95
N LEU A 223 -2.32 -4.68 -4.07
CA LEU A 223 -2.68 -3.28 -4.16
C LEU A 223 -2.60 -2.80 -5.60
N ALA A 224 -3.63 -2.12 -6.06
CA ALA A 224 -3.66 -1.49 -7.36
C ALA A 224 -4.44 -0.18 -7.34
N ALA A 225 -4.15 0.70 -8.29
CA ALA A 225 -4.79 2.00 -8.42
C ALA A 225 -5.46 2.17 -9.80
N SER A 226 -4.67 2.35 -10.86
CA SER A 226 -5.16 2.72 -12.19
C SER A 226 -6.20 1.77 -12.78
N VAL A 227 -5.98 0.45 -12.66
CA VAL A 227 -6.89 -0.56 -13.20
C VAL A 227 -8.29 -0.49 -12.58
N PHE A 228 -8.38 -0.06 -11.30
CA PHE A 228 -9.65 0.14 -10.61
C PHE A 228 -10.22 1.54 -10.88
N HIS A 229 -9.40 2.60 -10.86
CA HIS A 229 -9.86 3.98 -11.11
C HIS A 229 -10.44 4.16 -12.51
N TYR A 230 -9.82 3.53 -13.51
CA TYR A 230 -10.27 3.59 -14.90
C TYR A 230 -11.27 2.49 -15.26
N GLN A 231 -11.73 1.70 -14.26
CA GLN A 231 -12.71 0.62 -14.45
C GLN A 231 -12.27 -0.41 -15.51
N GLU A 232 -10.95 -0.65 -15.61
CA GLU A 232 -10.40 -1.69 -16.48
C GLU A 232 -10.63 -3.07 -15.87
N ILE A 233 -10.70 -3.13 -14.53
CA ILE A 233 -11.01 -4.33 -13.74
C ILE A 233 -12.02 -3.93 -12.66
N GLU A 234 -13.16 -4.60 -12.63
CA GLU A 234 -14.13 -4.48 -11.55
C GLU A 234 -13.79 -5.47 -10.42
N ILE A 235 -13.81 -5.00 -9.15
CA ILE A 235 -13.41 -5.81 -7.99
C ILE A 235 -14.26 -7.08 -7.84
N PRO A 236 -15.58 -7.05 -8.00
CA PRO A 236 -16.40 -8.26 -7.93
C PRO A 236 -16.03 -9.31 -8.98
N GLU A 237 -15.74 -8.87 -10.21
CA GLU A 237 -15.33 -9.76 -11.30
C GLU A 237 -13.96 -10.37 -11.03
N LEU A 238 -13.01 -9.57 -10.56
CA LEU A 238 -11.69 -10.04 -10.14
C LEU A 238 -11.81 -11.10 -9.05
N LYS A 239 -12.59 -10.86 -8.02
CA LYS A 239 -12.78 -11.82 -6.93
C LYS A 239 -13.45 -13.11 -7.39
N GLN A 240 -14.42 -13.02 -8.28
CA GLN A 240 -15.02 -14.21 -8.88
C GLN A 240 -14.01 -14.99 -9.75
N PHE A 241 -13.19 -14.30 -10.53
CA PHE A 241 -12.09 -14.90 -11.30
C PHE A 241 -11.10 -15.63 -10.38
N LEU A 242 -10.63 -14.97 -9.31
CA LEU A 242 -9.70 -15.55 -8.33
C LEU A 242 -10.29 -16.79 -7.64
N LYS A 243 -11.56 -16.74 -7.27
CA LYS A 243 -12.27 -17.90 -6.69
C LYS A 243 -12.31 -19.07 -7.66
N ASN A 244 -12.53 -18.83 -8.97
CA ASN A 244 -12.52 -19.88 -9.99
C ASN A 244 -11.11 -20.49 -10.19
N GLN A 245 -10.06 -19.76 -9.82
CA GLN A 245 -8.68 -20.25 -9.75
C GLN A 245 -8.33 -20.93 -8.42
N ASN A 246 -9.31 -21.23 -7.56
CA ASN A 246 -9.15 -21.78 -6.21
C ASN A 246 -8.33 -20.90 -5.26
N ILE A 247 -8.30 -19.60 -5.50
CA ILE A 247 -7.70 -18.62 -4.59
C ILE A 247 -8.78 -18.15 -3.62
N LEU A 248 -8.50 -18.28 -2.32
CA LEU A 248 -9.45 -17.89 -1.29
C LEU A 248 -9.55 -16.37 -1.20
N VAL A 249 -10.70 -15.81 -1.52
CA VAL A 249 -11.06 -14.39 -1.38
C VAL A 249 -12.40 -14.26 -0.67
N ARG A 250 -12.65 -13.12 -0.04
CA ARG A 250 -13.96 -12.75 0.49
C ARG A 250 -14.80 -12.18 -0.67
N LEU A 251 -16.00 -12.68 -0.89
CA LEU A 251 -16.97 -12.18 -1.88
C LEU A 251 -17.88 -11.13 -1.24
#